data_5e4fd9ece4b536850246d7c572898803
#
_entry.id   5e4fd9ece4b536850246d7c572898803
#
_cell.length_a   1.000
_cell.length_b   1.000
_cell.length_c   1.000
_cell.angle_alpha   90.00
_cell.angle_beta   90.00
_cell.angle_gamma   90.00
#
_symmetry.space_group_name_H-M   'P 1'
#
loop_
_entity.id
_entity.type
_entity.pdbx_description
1 polymer ?
#
loop_
_entity_poly.entity_id
_entity_poly.type
_entity_poly.pdbx_seq_one_letter_code
_entity_poly.pdbx_strand_id
1 'polypeptide(L)'
;MARIYPLFSSSKGNSSFIGNSDGGILVDAGVSCKRLCEALKANEIDPAVIQGIFITHTHSDHVSGLKVLTKKYHIPVFAQKTNLEILVSDGKIDPACDVNEVDGNEVC
;
A
#
# COMPACT_ATOMS: atom_id res chain seq x y z
N MET A 1 -6.99 1.44 19.58
CA MET A 1 -6.90 0.03 19.20
C MET A 1 -6.90 -0.11 17.69
N ALA A 2 -6.00 -0.90 17.13
CA ALA A 2 -5.93 -1.11 15.70
C ALA A 2 -7.09 -1.97 15.19
N ARG A 3 -7.57 -1.64 14.01
CA ARG A 3 -8.62 -2.39 13.33
C ARG A 3 -8.18 -2.70 11.92
N ILE A 4 -8.79 -3.73 11.33
CA ILE A 4 -8.58 -4.08 9.93
C ILE A 4 -9.77 -3.55 9.13
N TYR A 5 -9.47 -2.73 8.12
CA TYR A 5 -10.48 -2.17 7.22
C TYR A 5 -10.24 -2.74 5.82
N PRO A 6 -10.96 -3.80 5.41
CA PRO A 6 -10.83 -4.29 4.04
C PRO A 6 -11.50 -3.30 3.09
N LEU A 7 -10.68 -2.58 2.33
CA LEU A 7 -11.16 -1.52 1.44
C LEU A 7 -11.63 -2.09 0.10
N PHE A 8 -10.85 -3.00 -0.46
CA PHE A 8 -11.15 -3.65 -1.73
C PHE A 8 -10.68 -5.09 -1.68
N SER A 9 -11.51 -6.02 -2.15
CA SER A 9 -11.19 -7.44 -2.15
C SER A 9 -11.83 -8.10 -3.37
N SER A 10 -11.17 -8.02 -4.51
CA SER A 10 -11.67 -8.59 -5.74
C SER A 10 -10.51 -8.85 -6.71
N SER A 11 -10.81 -9.55 -7.81
CA SER A 11 -9.83 -9.77 -8.88
C SER A 11 -9.46 -8.47 -9.60
N LYS A 12 -10.21 -7.39 -9.37
CA LYS A 12 -9.95 -6.09 -10.00
C LYS A 12 -9.18 -5.12 -9.11
N GLY A 13 -8.97 -5.47 -7.85
CA GLY A 13 -8.20 -4.64 -6.94
C GLY A 13 -8.31 -5.11 -5.51
N ASN A 14 -7.18 -5.05 -4.81
CA ASN A 14 -7.08 -5.46 -3.41
C ASN A 14 -6.39 -4.39 -2.59
N SER A 15 -6.94 -4.07 -1.43
CA SER A 15 -6.32 -3.15 -0.49
C SER A 15 -7.00 -3.28 0.87
N SER A 16 -6.21 -3.25 1.93
CA SER A 16 -6.71 -3.24 3.30
C SER A 16 -5.90 -2.26 4.13
N PHE A 17 -6.57 -1.59 5.06
CA PHE A 17 -5.89 -0.72 6.01
C PHE A 17 -5.92 -1.36 7.39
N ILE A 18 -4.77 -1.36 8.07
CA ILE A 18 -4.65 -1.88 9.43
C ILE A 18 -4.16 -0.75 10.31
N GLY A 19 -5.00 -0.30 11.25
CA GLY A 19 -4.66 0.79 12.13
C GLY A 19 -5.88 1.48 12.69
N ASN A 20 -5.75 2.79 12.94
CA ASN A 20 -6.83 3.63 13.46
C ASN A 20 -6.70 5.03 12.85
N SER A 21 -7.50 5.99 13.35
CA SER A 21 -7.48 7.36 12.85
C SER A 21 -6.16 8.10 13.08
N ASP A 22 -5.32 7.59 13.99
CA ASP A 22 -4.03 8.21 14.30
C ASP A 22 -2.89 7.69 13.43
N GLY A 23 -3.07 6.56 12.78
CA GLY A 23 -2.05 6.00 11.92
C GLY A 23 -2.25 4.51 11.68
N GLY A 24 -1.52 3.99 10.71
CA GLY A 24 -1.56 2.58 10.38
C GLY A 24 -0.82 2.27 9.09
N ILE A 25 -0.99 1.06 8.60
CA ILE A 25 -0.37 0.61 7.36
C ILE A 25 -1.43 0.19 6.36
N LEU A 26 -1.08 0.36 5.08
CA LEU A 26 -1.92 -0.11 3.99
C LEU A 26 -1.30 -1.41 3.46
N VAL A 27 -2.12 -2.45 3.32
CA VAL A 27 -1.68 -3.72 2.73
C VAL A 27 -2.21 -3.75 1.31
N ASP A 28 -1.31 -3.70 0.34
CA ASP A 28 -1.57 -3.59 -1.09
C ASP A 28 -2.30 -2.29 -1.47
N ALA A 29 -2.14 -1.88 -2.71
CA ALA A 29 -2.73 -0.66 -3.26
C ALA A 29 -3.23 -0.97 -4.66
N GLY A 30 -4.20 -1.88 -4.75
CA GLY A 30 -4.64 -2.49 -6.00
C GLY A 30 -5.65 -1.72 -6.83
N VAL A 31 -6.05 -0.52 -6.37
CA VAL A 31 -6.94 0.35 -7.14
C VAL A 31 -6.30 1.74 -7.23
N SER A 32 -6.88 2.62 -8.04
CA SER A 32 -6.30 3.96 -8.23
C SER A 32 -6.20 4.72 -6.91
N CYS A 33 -5.25 5.64 -6.84
CA CYS A 33 -5.06 6.49 -5.67
C CYS A 33 -6.35 7.20 -5.28
N LYS A 34 -7.10 7.69 -6.27
CA LYS A 34 -8.38 8.36 -6.04
C LYS A 34 -9.36 7.45 -5.30
N ARG A 35 -9.51 6.21 -5.76
CA ARG A 35 -10.44 5.25 -5.15
C ARG A 35 -9.98 4.85 -3.75
N LEU A 36 -8.67 4.66 -3.56
CA LEU A 36 -8.12 4.37 -2.25
C LEU A 36 -8.41 5.49 -1.26
N CYS A 37 -8.16 6.74 -1.67
CA CYS A 37 -8.41 7.88 -0.80
C CYS A 37 -9.90 8.03 -0.47
N GLU A 38 -10.78 7.80 -1.43
CA GLU A 38 -12.22 7.85 -1.20
C GLU A 38 -12.65 6.79 -0.19
N ALA A 39 -12.14 5.56 -0.33
CA ALA A 39 -12.48 4.47 0.59
C ALA A 39 -11.96 4.74 2.01
N LEU A 40 -10.75 5.26 2.12
CA LEU A 40 -10.17 5.62 3.42
C LEU A 40 -11.01 6.71 4.09
N LYS A 41 -11.36 7.75 3.36
CA LYS A 41 -12.17 8.85 3.89
C LYS A 41 -13.57 8.39 4.28
N ALA A 42 -14.15 7.44 3.55
CA ALA A 42 -15.44 6.86 3.90
C ALA A 42 -15.40 6.12 5.24
N ASN A 43 -14.21 5.68 5.65
CA ASN A 43 -13.98 5.06 6.96
C ASN A 43 -13.38 6.04 7.97
N GLU A 44 -13.43 7.33 7.67
CA GLU A 44 -12.90 8.40 8.53
C GLU A 44 -11.40 8.30 8.74
N ILE A 45 -10.68 7.82 7.73
CA ILE A 45 -9.22 7.70 7.77
C ILE A 45 -8.62 8.67 6.76
N ASP A 46 -7.78 9.57 7.23
CA ASP A 46 -7.04 10.48 6.34
C ASP A 46 -5.88 9.72 5.71
N PRO A 47 -5.74 9.72 4.38
CA PRO A 47 -4.60 9.04 3.73
C PRO A 47 -3.25 9.49 4.26
N ALA A 48 -3.14 10.71 4.77
CA ALA A 48 -1.88 11.24 5.31
C ALA A 48 -1.41 10.52 6.59
N VAL A 49 -2.28 9.75 7.25
CA VAL A 49 -1.87 9.00 8.44
C VAL A 49 -1.28 7.63 8.12
N ILE A 50 -1.23 7.25 6.85
CA ILE A 50 -0.65 5.97 6.43
C ILE A 50 0.87 6.05 6.63
N GLN A 51 1.40 5.14 7.45
CA GLN A 51 2.81 5.13 7.82
C GLN A 51 3.66 4.22 6.94
N GLY A 52 3.03 3.35 6.17
CA GLY A 52 3.72 2.48 5.26
C GLY A 52 2.74 1.67 4.43
N ILE A 53 3.23 1.15 3.30
CA ILE A 53 2.44 0.27 2.42
C ILE A 53 3.20 -1.05 2.29
N PHE A 54 2.55 -2.13 2.68
CA PHE A 54 3.12 -3.47 2.57
C PHE A 54 2.54 -4.14 1.32
N ILE A 55 3.40 -4.60 0.41
CA ILE A 55 2.98 -5.23 -0.84
C ILE A 55 3.15 -6.74 -0.75
N THR A 56 2.06 -7.48 -0.91
CA THR A 56 2.07 -8.94 -0.87
C THR A 56 2.27 -9.56 -2.24
N HIS A 57 1.77 -8.91 -3.30
CA HIS A 57 1.86 -9.40 -4.67
C HIS A 57 2.17 -8.24 -5.61
N THR A 58 2.82 -8.55 -6.73
CA THR A 58 3.24 -7.53 -7.71
C THR A 58 2.27 -7.35 -8.88
N HIS A 59 1.18 -8.12 -8.92
CA HIS A 59 0.17 -8.00 -9.96
C HIS A 59 -0.58 -6.66 -9.85
N SER A 60 -1.13 -6.19 -10.97
CA SER A 60 -1.77 -4.88 -11.01
C SER A 60 -2.94 -4.74 -10.02
N ASP A 61 -3.64 -5.83 -9.73
CA ASP A 61 -4.73 -5.83 -8.76
C ASP A 61 -4.25 -5.64 -7.30
N HIS A 62 -2.95 -5.51 -7.10
CA HIS A 62 -2.34 -5.23 -5.79
C HIS A 62 -1.51 -3.95 -5.76
N VAL A 63 -1.16 -3.38 -6.93
CA VAL A 63 -0.21 -2.27 -6.99
C VAL A 63 -0.62 -1.11 -7.91
N SER A 64 -1.82 -1.14 -8.50
CA SER A 64 -2.18 -0.14 -9.52
C SER A 64 -2.19 1.29 -9.00
N GLY A 65 -2.45 1.52 -7.72
CA GLY A 65 -2.45 2.86 -7.13
C GLY A 65 -1.16 3.23 -6.42
N LEU A 66 -0.20 2.31 -6.37
CA LEU A 66 0.99 2.44 -5.52
C LEU A 66 1.87 3.64 -5.89
N LYS A 67 2.19 3.79 -7.16
CA LYS A 67 3.09 4.85 -7.62
C LYS A 67 2.56 6.25 -7.30
N VAL A 68 1.30 6.49 -7.61
CA VAL A 68 0.67 7.80 -7.38
C VAL A 68 0.53 8.08 -5.89
N LEU A 69 0.08 7.08 -5.14
CA LEU A 69 -0.15 7.23 -3.70
C LEU A 69 1.15 7.53 -2.95
N THR A 70 2.22 6.79 -3.24
CA THR A 70 3.51 6.98 -2.56
C THR A 70 4.14 8.31 -2.94
N LYS A 71 3.97 8.75 -4.18
CA LYS A 71 4.48 10.04 -4.63
C LYS A 71 3.74 11.20 -3.98
N LYS A 72 2.41 11.09 -3.87
CA LYS A 72 1.58 12.15 -3.33
C LYS A 72 1.75 12.33 -1.81
N TYR A 73 1.88 11.24 -1.07
CA TYR A 73 1.92 11.27 0.38
C TYR A 73 3.28 10.91 0.98
N HIS A 74 4.27 10.62 0.13
CA HIS A 74 5.63 10.23 0.55
C HIS A 74 5.62 9.06 1.52
N ILE A 75 4.88 8.00 1.19
CA ILE A 75 4.72 6.83 2.03
C ILE A 75 5.79 5.80 1.69
N PRO A 76 6.53 5.27 2.69
CA PRO A 76 7.51 4.20 2.42
C PRO A 76 6.80 2.89 2.05
N VAL A 77 7.45 2.11 1.18
CA VAL A 77 6.94 0.82 0.71
C VAL A 77 7.77 -0.30 1.33
N PHE A 78 7.08 -1.33 1.79
CA PHE A 78 7.71 -2.51 2.40
C PHE A 78 7.29 -3.74 1.61
N ALA A 79 8.25 -4.52 1.16
CA ALA A 79 7.99 -5.78 0.44
C ALA A 79 9.21 -6.68 0.49
N GLN A 80 9.02 -7.95 0.12
CA GLN A 80 10.14 -8.87 0.01
C GLN A 80 11.03 -8.44 -1.17
N LYS A 81 12.30 -8.78 -1.10
CA LYS A 81 13.30 -8.38 -2.09
C LYS A 81 12.88 -8.67 -3.53
N THR A 82 12.40 -9.88 -3.79
CA THR A 82 11.96 -10.27 -5.13
C THR A 82 10.83 -9.37 -5.64
N ASN A 83 9.87 -9.05 -4.78
CA ASN A 83 8.76 -8.19 -5.13
C ASN A 83 9.25 -6.75 -5.39
N LEU A 84 10.18 -6.25 -4.59
CA LEU A 84 10.75 -4.91 -4.80
C LEU A 84 11.45 -4.82 -6.14
N GLU A 85 12.23 -5.84 -6.51
CA GLU A 85 12.92 -5.88 -7.79
C GLU A 85 11.93 -5.82 -8.96
N ILE A 86 10.82 -6.57 -8.88
CA ILE A 86 9.79 -6.58 -9.90
C ILE A 86 9.10 -5.22 -9.97
N LEU A 87 8.75 -4.63 -8.84
CA LEU A 87 8.08 -3.33 -8.79
C LEU A 87 8.93 -2.23 -9.43
N VAL A 88 10.22 -2.21 -9.14
CA VAL A 88 11.14 -1.23 -9.72
C VAL A 88 11.31 -1.48 -11.22
N SER A 89 11.52 -2.75 -11.60
CA SER A 89 11.72 -3.15 -12.98
C SER A 89 10.51 -2.84 -13.87
N ASP A 90 9.29 -3.03 -13.33
CA ASP A 90 8.05 -2.80 -14.06
C ASP A 90 7.56 -1.36 -13.99
N GLY A 91 8.29 -0.47 -13.30
CA GLY A 91 7.91 0.93 -13.18
C GLY A 91 6.67 1.15 -12.31
N LYS A 92 6.40 0.25 -11.39
CA LYS A 92 5.25 0.36 -10.47
C LYS A 92 5.52 1.26 -9.27
N ILE A 93 6.78 1.63 -9.04
CA ILE A 93 7.22 2.50 -7.96
C ILE A 93 8.08 3.59 -8.55
N ASP A 94 7.89 4.84 -8.08
CA ASP A 94 8.76 5.94 -8.46
C ASP A 94 10.17 5.67 -7.91
N PRO A 95 11.25 5.89 -8.71
CA PRO A 95 12.63 5.67 -8.23
C PRO A 95 12.99 6.46 -6.98
N ALA A 96 12.30 7.56 -6.70
CA ALA A 96 12.54 8.36 -5.51
C ALA A 96 11.78 7.85 -4.29
N CYS A 97 10.94 6.82 -4.44
CA CYS A 97 10.19 6.26 -3.34
C CYS A 97 11.11 5.54 -2.35
N ASP A 98 10.83 5.73 -1.05
CA ASP A 98 11.54 5.00 0.00
C ASP A 98 11.04 3.55 0.01
N VAL A 99 11.92 2.62 -0.37
CA VAL A 99 11.57 1.19 -0.41
C VAL A 99 12.39 0.45 0.65
N ASN A 100 11.72 -0.49 1.32
CA ASN A 100 12.31 -1.25 2.42
C ASN A 100 12.07 -2.73 2.21
N GLU A 101 13.16 -3.49 2.21
CA GLU A 101 13.08 -4.94 2.09
C GLU A 101 12.67 -5.54 3.42
N VAL A 102 11.71 -6.48 3.38
CA VAL A 102 11.35 -7.27 4.56
C VAL A 102 11.65 -8.72 4.29
N ASP A 103 12.21 -9.39 5.31
CA ASP A 103 12.46 -10.82 5.28
C ASP A 103 11.19 -11.52 5.75
N GLY A 104 10.72 -12.50 4.98
CA GLY A 104 9.52 -13.25 5.35
C GLY A 104 9.60 -13.91 6.71
N ASN A 105 10.79 -14.16 7.21
CA ASN A 105 10.99 -14.76 8.54
C ASN A 105 10.93 -13.74 9.68
N GLU A 106 10.96 -12.46 9.36
CA GLU A 106 10.93 -11.37 10.35
C GLU A 106 9.58 -10.68 10.44
N VAL A 107 8.64 -11.08 9.61
CA VAL A 107 7.31 -10.49 9.61
C VAL A 107 6.54 -11.00 10.83
N CYS A 108 6.21 -10.10 11.68
CA CYS A 108 5.46 -10.43 12.89
C CYS A 108 4.04 -9.93 12.81
#